data_4fc4ecedd47bc845f5fef5db043798eb
#
_entry.id   4fc4ecedd47bc845f5fef5db043798eb
#
_cell.length_a   1.000
_cell.length_b   1.000
_cell.length_c   1.000
_cell.angle_alpha   90.00
_cell.angle_beta   90.00
_cell.angle_gamma   90.00
#
_symmetry.space_group_name_H-M   'P 1'
#
loop_
_entity.id
_entity.type
_entity.pdbx_description
1 polymer ?
#
loop_
_entity_poly.entity_id
_entity_poly.type
_entity_poly.pdbx_seq_one_letter_code
_entity_poly.pdbx_strand_id
1 'polypeptide(L)'
;MKNFILKDENAVYHECGYSCDNAIFLSLAGRKFFLTDARYSIEARELCKDTEVIEVERNLIKDARLFLRKAGARELSYNPYDFSAGEWEALSKGLGIRFKARANFSQISRIVKSEDEIKILKRAAQLGAERFDEFAAFVRASGEGMSEEELFFNAELIFKKKGELALSFSPIVAINENAAKAHALPGKKRLRRGDLLLLDAGVKFNRYCSDRTRTACFDENFNFGKEQKFKNAKRQEIYEIVKEAQALAIAAVVPGKKAREIDAAARDFIAAQGLGEAFFHSTGHGVGVDIHELPFISKRGDTVLKEGMVFSVEPGIYLPGEFGVRIEDVVVVRENGAEIL
;
A
#
# COMPACT_ATOMS: atom_id res chain seq x y z
N MET A 1 22.48 9.68 1.11
CA MET A 1 23.29 9.05 0.03
C MET A 1 23.68 10.14 -0.96
N LYS A 2 24.94 10.25 -1.40
CA LYS A 2 25.33 11.41 -2.23
C LYS A 2 25.06 11.22 -3.73
N ASN A 3 25.23 10.02 -4.27
CA ASN A 3 25.02 9.73 -5.68
C ASN A 3 24.16 8.49 -5.84
N PHE A 4 23.03 8.63 -6.53
CA PHE A 4 22.14 7.50 -6.82
C PHE A 4 21.30 7.74 -8.07
N ILE A 5 20.76 6.67 -8.62
CA ILE A 5 19.85 6.66 -9.76
C ILE A 5 18.55 5.91 -9.35
N LEU A 6 17.41 6.45 -9.76
CA LEU A 6 16.09 5.86 -9.60
C LEU A 6 15.35 5.82 -10.93
N LYS A 7 14.53 4.79 -11.12
CA LYS A 7 13.60 4.67 -12.25
C LYS A 7 12.19 4.32 -11.80
N ASP A 8 12.03 3.77 -10.60
CA ASP A 8 10.71 3.52 -10.02
C ASP A 8 9.95 4.84 -9.84
N GLU A 9 8.71 4.91 -10.37
CA GLU A 9 7.92 6.14 -10.40
C GLU A 9 7.63 6.70 -9.01
N ASN A 10 7.34 5.85 -8.02
CA ASN A 10 7.00 6.29 -6.68
C ASN A 10 8.25 6.78 -5.93
N ALA A 11 9.40 6.13 -6.15
CA ALA A 11 10.68 6.60 -5.63
C ALA A 11 11.09 7.95 -6.23
N VAL A 12 10.89 8.12 -7.55
CA VAL A 12 11.16 9.39 -8.24
C VAL A 12 10.24 10.50 -7.74
N TYR A 13 8.93 10.22 -7.62
CA TYR A 13 7.96 11.18 -7.08
C TYR A 13 8.35 11.65 -5.67
N HIS A 14 8.74 10.73 -4.79
CA HIS A 14 9.16 11.07 -3.43
C HIS A 14 10.37 12.02 -3.40
N GLU A 15 11.29 11.89 -4.37
CA GLU A 15 12.51 12.71 -4.43
C GLU A 15 12.29 14.12 -5.01
N CYS A 16 11.36 14.29 -5.95
CA CYS A 16 11.18 15.56 -6.65
C CYS A 16 9.74 16.07 -6.79
N GLY A 17 8.73 15.32 -6.31
CA GLY A 17 7.32 15.72 -6.35
C GLY A 17 6.61 15.46 -7.68
N TYR A 18 7.30 14.90 -8.67
CA TYR A 18 6.74 14.50 -9.96
C TYR A 18 7.34 13.18 -10.45
N SER A 19 6.58 12.41 -11.22
CA SER A 19 7.07 11.23 -11.94
C SER A 19 6.20 10.92 -13.16
N CYS A 20 6.76 10.19 -14.11
CA CYS A 20 6.08 9.65 -15.28
C CYS A 20 6.70 8.30 -15.66
N ASP A 21 6.05 7.55 -16.55
CA ASP A 21 6.46 6.21 -16.99
C ASP A 21 7.81 6.20 -17.74
N ASN A 22 8.24 7.34 -18.29
CA ASN A 22 9.49 7.49 -19.01
C ASN A 22 10.43 8.51 -18.34
N ALA A 23 10.84 8.21 -17.12
CA ALA A 23 11.75 9.06 -16.35
C ALA A 23 12.92 8.30 -15.74
N ILE A 24 14.05 8.97 -15.59
CA ILE A 24 15.17 8.59 -14.74
C ILE A 24 15.53 9.79 -13.87
N PHE A 25 15.59 9.55 -12.56
CA PHE A 25 16.07 10.54 -11.61
C PHE A 25 17.51 10.24 -11.21
N LEU A 26 18.33 11.29 -11.15
CA LEU A 26 19.73 11.22 -10.74
C LEU A 26 20.00 12.22 -9.63
N SER A 27 20.61 11.77 -8.55
CA SER A 27 21.27 12.63 -7.58
C SER A 27 22.77 12.51 -7.75
N LEU A 28 23.45 13.60 -8.07
CA LEU A 28 24.90 13.64 -8.32
C LEU A 28 25.53 14.84 -7.62
N ALA A 29 26.44 14.59 -6.68
CA ALA A 29 27.15 15.61 -5.91
C ALA A 29 26.25 16.69 -5.29
N GLY A 30 25.04 16.29 -4.84
CA GLY A 30 24.06 17.20 -4.24
C GLY A 30 23.15 17.92 -5.21
N ARG A 31 23.30 17.73 -6.52
CA ARG A 31 22.38 18.21 -7.55
C ARG A 31 21.41 17.11 -7.95
N LYS A 32 20.17 17.49 -8.22
CA LYS A 32 19.10 16.59 -8.65
C LYS A 32 18.78 16.82 -10.12
N PHE A 33 18.61 15.75 -10.88
CA PHE A 33 18.29 15.77 -12.30
C PHE A 33 17.15 14.81 -12.60
N PHE A 34 16.19 15.27 -13.36
CA PHE A 34 15.07 14.50 -13.88
C PHE A 34 15.18 14.40 -15.39
N LEU A 35 15.51 13.22 -15.90
CA LEU A 35 15.64 12.96 -17.33
C LEU A 35 14.33 12.40 -17.86
N THR A 36 13.75 13.03 -18.88
CA THR A 36 12.53 12.58 -19.55
C THR A 36 12.47 13.12 -20.99
N ASP A 37 11.54 12.64 -21.79
CA ASP A 37 11.36 13.14 -23.15
C ASP A 37 10.37 14.32 -23.24
N ALA A 38 10.22 14.88 -24.47
CA ALA A 38 9.39 16.05 -24.74
C ALA A 38 7.90 15.88 -24.36
N ARG A 39 7.39 14.66 -24.23
CA ARG A 39 5.99 14.39 -23.83
C ARG A 39 5.72 14.84 -22.40
N TYR A 40 6.73 14.79 -21.53
CA TYR A 40 6.61 15.04 -20.09
C TYR A 40 7.44 16.23 -19.61
N SER A 41 8.39 16.74 -20.43
CA SER A 41 9.37 17.74 -19.98
C SER A 41 8.75 19.07 -19.58
N ILE A 42 7.63 19.47 -20.20
CA ILE A 42 6.93 20.72 -19.86
C ILE A 42 6.36 20.63 -18.45
N GLU A 43 5.55 19.59 -18.20
CA GLU A 43 4.93 19.37 -16.87
C GLU A 43 5.99 19.11 -15.79
N ALA A 44 7.05 18.37 -16.12
CA ALA A 44 8.17 18.13 -15.21
C ALA A 44 8.84 19.44 -14.76
N ARG A 45 9.04 20.42 -15.66
CA ARG A 45 9.63 21.73 -15.31
C ARG A 45 8.74 22.55 -14.38
N GLU A 46 7.42 22.34 -14.41
CA GLU A 46 6.47 23.03 -13.55
C GLU A 46 6.37 22.39 -12.16
N LEU A 47 6.47 21.06 -12.08
CA LEU A 47 6.14 20.30 -10.89
C LEU A 47 7.34 19.79 -10.10
N CYS A 48 8.49 19.52 -10.75
CA CYS A 48 9.68 19.05 -10.06
C CYS A 48 10.24 20.10 -9.09
N LYS A 49 10.46 19.71 -7.85
CA LYS A 49 11.03 20.57 -6.81
C LYS A 49 12.56 20.39 -6.75
N ASP A 50 13.30 21.50 -6.68
CA ASP A 50 14.76 21.51 -6.53
C ASP A 50 15.52 20.58 -7.48
N THR A 51 15.00 20.41 -8.72
CA THR A 51 15.47 19.40 -9.67
C THR A 51 15.57 19.99 -11.06
N GLU A 52 16.71 19.83 -11.72
CA GLU A 52 16.94 20.24 -13.09
C GLU A 52 16.34 19.20 -14.06
N VAL A 53 15.42 19.62 -14.92
CA VAL A 53 14.78 18.77 -15.92
C VAL A 53 15.61 18.75 -17.19
N ILE A 54 16.05 17.56 -17.58
CA ILE A 54 16.84 17.31 -18.78
C ILE A 54 15.94 16.61 -19.81
N GLU A 55 15.64 17.29 -20.89
CA GLU A 55 14.91 16.69 -21.99
C GLU A 55 15.84 15.80 -22.83
N VAL A 56 15.42 14.56 -23.06
CA VAL A 56 16.15 13.57 -23.85
C VAL A 56 15.41 13.28 -25.16
N GLU A 57 16.17 12.93 -26.22
CA GLU A 57 15.57 12.91 -27.57
C GLU A 57 14.83 11.59 -27.87
N ARG A 58 15.41 10.42 -27.66
CA ARG A 58 14.88 9.16 -28.21
C ARG A 58 14.99 7.92 -27.31
N ASN A 59 16.00 7.83 -26.46
CA ASN A 59 16.25 6.63 -25.67
C ASN A 59 16.78 7.01 -24.29
N LEU A 60 15.86 7.00 -23.32
CA LEU A 60 16.12 7.42 -21.96
C LEU A 60 17.36 6.74 -21.34
N ILE A 61 17.53 5.44 -21.53
CA ILE A 61 18.68 4.68 -20.99
C ILE A 61 20.00 5.12 -21.64
N LYS A 62 20.01 5.30 -22.96
CA LYS A 62 21.19 5.73 -23.71
C LYS A 62 21.59 7.17 -23.33
N ASP A 63 20.59 8.04 -23.19
CA ASP A 63 20.81 9.44 -22.87
C ASP A 63 21.24 9.62 -21.41
N ALA A 64 20.65 8.85 -20.48
CA ALA A 64 21.09 8.76 -19.07
C ALA A 64 22.57 8.29 -18.99
N ARG A 65 22.95 7.29 -19.79
CA ARG A 65 24.34 6.82 -19.90
C ARG A 65 25.28 7.92 -20.37
N LEU A 66 24.90 8.66 -21.42
CA LEU A 66 25.70 9.80 -21.94
C LEU A 66 25.82 10.90 -20.90
N PHE A 67 24.73 11.20 -20.19
CA PHE A 67 24.72 12.16 -19.10
C PHE A 67 25.67 11.75 -17.97
N LEU A 68 25.60 10.52 -17.50
CA LEU A 68 26.49 9.98 -16.46
C LEU A 68 27.98 10.05 -16.87
N ARG A 69 28.29 9.78 -18.14
CA ARG A 69 29.66 9.89 -18.67
C ARG A 69 30.16 11.33 -18.61
N LYS A 70 29.34 12.32 -19.03
CA LYS A 70 29.66 13.75 -19.00
C LYS A 70 29.78 14.28 -17.57
N ALA A 71 28.93 13.81 -16.66
CA ALA A 71 28.93 14.23 -15.27
C ALA A 71 30.17 13.76 -14.47
N GLY A 72 30.97 12.83 -14.99
CA GLY A 72 32.18 12.35 -14.34
C GLY A 72 31.93 11.61 -13.01
N ALA A 73 30.76 11.01 -12.84
CA ALA A 73 30.41 10.27 -11.65
C ALA A 73 31.37 9.07 -11.46
N ARG A 74 31.98 8.94 -10.28
CA ARG A 74 32.90 7.81 -9.95
C ARG A 74 32.20 6.66 -9.26
N GLU A 75 31.11 6.94 -8.57
CA GLU A 75 30.33 5.97 -7.80
C GLU A 75 28.84 6.34 -7.89
N LEU A 76 27.97 5.33 -8.07
CA LEU A 76 26.52 5.49 -8.15
C LEU A 76 25.82 4.32 -7.47
N SER A 77 24.91 4.63 -6.55
CA SER A 77 24.01 3.63 -5.94
C SER A 77 22.77 3.46 -6.81
N TYR A 78 22.24 2.24 -6.87
CA TYR A 78 21.02 1.92 -7.60
C TYR A 78 20.23 0.83 -6.89
N ASN A 79 18.92 0.80 -7.10
CA ASN A 79 18.10 -0.33 -6.70
C ASN A 79 18.11 -1.37 -7.84
N PRO A 80 18.53 -2.61 -7.61
CA PRO A 80 18.61 -3.64 -8.64
C PRO A 80 17.24 -4.05 -9.20
N TYR A 81 16.16 -3.67 -8.55
CA TYR A 81 14.79 -3.96 -8.99
C TYR A 81 14.18 -2.89 -9.90
N ASP A 82 14.80 -1.71 -10.03
CA ASP A 82 14.27 -0.60 -10.84
C ASP A 82 14.51 -0.76 -12.33
N PHE A 83 15.43 -1.62 -12.72
CA PHE A 83 15.86 -1.79 -14.10
C PHE A 83 15.72 -3.24 -14.55
N SER A 84 15.24 -3.45 -15.76
CA SER A 84 15.39 -4.76 -16.40
C SER A 84 16.87 -5.07 -16.64
N ALA A 85 17.22 -6.36 -16.80
CA ALA A 85 18.60 -6.77 -17.05
C ALA A 85 19.19 -6.10 -18.32
N GLY A 86 18.38 -5.98 -19.39
CA GLY A 86 18.78 -5.33 -20.62
C GLY A 86 19.01 -3.82 -20.47
N GLU A 87 18.13 -3.12 -19.76
CA GLU A 87 18.30 -1.69 -19.46
C GLU A 87 19.55 -1.45 -18.62
N TRP A 88 19.76 -2.29 -17.61
CA TRP A 88 20.91 -2.17 -16.73
C TRP A 88 22.22 -2.41 -17.49
N GLU A 89 22.29 -3.42 -18.35
CA GLU A 89 23.46 -3.66 -19.20
C GLU A 89 23.73 -2.47 -20.14
N ALA A 90 22.68 -1.97 -20.82
CA ALA A 90 22.78 -0.85 -21.73
C ALA A 90 23.24 0.45 -21.01
N LEU A 91 22.79 0.67 -19.77
CA LEU A 91 23.20 1.82 -18.96
C LEU A 91 24.64 1.70 -18.47
N SER A 92 25.04 0.56 -17.93
CA SER A 92 26.24 0.42 -17.10
C SER A 92 27.48 -0.08 -17.82
N LYS A 93 27.34 -0.91 -18.86
CA LYS A 93 28.44 -1.58 -19.56
C LYS A 93 29.50 -0.62 -20.09
N GLY A 94 30.76 -0.77 -19.62
CA GLY A 94 31.90 0.04 -20.06
C GLY A 94 31.87 1.52 -19.59
N LEU A 95 31.05 1.89 -18.61
CA LEU A 95 31.22 3.11 -17.84
C LEU A 95 32.24 2.87 -16.72
N GLY A 96 33.19 3.77 -16.53
CA GLY A 96 34.18 3.72 -15.44
C GLY A 96 33.58 4.13 -14.08
N ILE A 97 32.32 3.77 -13.83
CA ILE A 97 31.58 4.08 -12.60
C ILE A 97 31.51 2.84 -11.74
N ARG A 98 31.82 2.97 -10.45
CA ARG A 98 31.56 1.92 -9.47
C ARG A 98 30.10 1.91 -9.07
N PHE A 99 29.32 0.98 -9.61
CA PHE A 99 27.92 0.81 -9.28
C PHE A 99 27.75 0.02 -7.98
N LYS A 100 26.92 0.53 -7.06
CA LYS A 100 26.59 -0.11 -5.79
C LYS A 100 25.12 -0.52 -5.78
N ALA A 101 24.86 -1.82 -5.92
CA ALA A 101 23.52 -2.37 -5.73
C ALA A 101 23.07 -2.18 -4.27
N ARG A 102 21.93 -1.56 -4.07
CA ARG A 102 21.30 -1.34 -2.77
C ARG A 102 19.80 -1.60 -2.90
N ALA A 103 19.41 -2.84 -2.59
CA ALA A 103 18.01 -3.24 -2.65
C ALA A 103 17.14 -2.33 -1.78
N ASN A 104 16.04 -1.86 -2.34
CA ASN A 104 14.99 -1.09 -1.65
C ASN A 104 15.48 0.19 -0.91
N PHE A 105 16.62 0.77 -1.31
CA PHE A 105 17.17 1.91 -0.57
C PHE A 105 16.24 3.12 -0.53
N SER A 106 15.43 3.33 -1.57
CA SER A 106 14.43 4.40 -1.59
C SER A 106 13.32 4.16 -0.57
N GLN A 107 12.84 2.90 -0.45
CA GLN A 107 11.87 2.56 0.59
C GLN A 107 12.47 2.69 2.00
N ILE A 108 13.73 2.32 2.18
CA ILE A 108 14.44 2.52 3.45
C ILE A 108 14.55 4.01 3.80
N SER A 109 14.78 4.89 2.82
CA SER A 109 14.88 6.34 3.06
C SER A 109 13.56 6.99 3.46
N ARG A 110 12.41 6.46 3.00
CA ARG A 110 11.05 6.96 3.28
C ARG A 110 10.25 6.11 4.27
N ILE A 111 10.90 5.15 4.95
CA ILE A 111 10.23 4.27 5.93
C ILE A 111 9.66 5.05 7.12
N VAL A 112 10.35 6.12 7.53
CA VAL A 112 9.88 7.10 8.52
C VAL A 112 9.31 8.28 7.76
N LYS A 113 8.03 8.56 7.94
CA LYS A 113 7.30 9.65 7.29
C LYS A 113 7.51 10.94 8.05
N SER A 114 7.63 12.04 7.33
CA SER A 114 7.55 13.39 7.90
C SER A 114 6.13 13.70 8.36
N GLU A 115 5.96 14.72 9.21
CA GLU A 115 4.62 15.14 9.65
C GLU A 115 3.74 15.60 8.47
N ASP A 116 4.31 16.17 7.42
CA ASP A 116 3.55 16.58 6.24
C ASP A 116 3.08 15.37 5.42
N GLU A 117 3.90 14.32 5.28
CA GLU A 117 3.47 13.06 4.68
C GLU A 117 2.38 12.37 5.53
N ILE A 118 2.49 12.39 6.85
CA ILE A 118 1.47 11.84 7.75
C ILE A 118 0.14 12.60 7.61
N LYS A 119 0.15 13.93 7.46
CA LYS A 119 -1.07 14.71 7.18
C LYS A 119 -1.74 14.28 5.86
N ILE A 120 -0.95 14.02 4.82
CA ILE A 120 -1.46 13.52 3.53
C ILE A 120 -2.06 12.13 3.69
N LEU A 121 -1.37 11.22 4.39
CA LEU A 121 -1.85 9.87 4.68
C LEU A 121 -3.15 9.87 5.50
N LYS A 122 -3.24 10.73 6.53
CA LYS A 122 -4.50 10.94 7.28
C LYS A 122 -5.64 11.38 6.37
N ARG A 123 -5.38 12.32 5.45
CA ARG A 123 -6.40 12.77 4.52
C ARG A 123 -6.80 11.65 3.54
N ALA A 124 -5.83 10.85 3.06
CA ALA A 124 -6.13 9.69 2.22
C ALA A 124 -7.00 8.66 2.97
N ALA A 125 -6.65 8.34 4.22
CA ALA A 125 -7.42 7.41 5.07
C ALA A 125 -8.85 7.91 5.32
N GLN A 126 -9.02 9.21 5.62
CA GLN A 126 -10.32 9.84 5.79
C GLN A 126 -11.16 9.76 4.49
N LEU A 127 -10.57 10.08 3.34
CA LEU A 127 -11.25 9.97 2.05
C LEU A 127 -11.65 8.52 1.74
N GLY A 128 -10.76 7.55 2.07
CA GLY A 128 -11.09 6.13 1.97
C GLY A 128 -12.29 5.75 2.84
N ALA A 129 -12.31 6.19 4.11
CA ALA A 129 -13.43 5.94 5.02
C ALA A 129 -14.75 6.51 4.50
N GLU A 130 -14.75 7.75 3.99
CA GLU A 130 -15.92 8.36 3.33
C GLU A 130 -16.44 7.50 2.16
N ARG A 131 -15.54 6.84 1.40
CA ARG A 131 -15.93 5.94 0.28
C ARG A 131 -16.51 4.62 0.78
N PHE A 132 -16.00 4.08 1.90
CA PHE A 132 -16.64 2.93 2.56
C PHE A 132 -18.08 3.24 2.97
N ASP A 133 -18.32 4.40 3.55
CA ASP A 133 -19.68 4.81 3.97
C ASP A 133 -20.62 4.99 2.77
N GLU A 134 -20.14 5.58 1.67
CA GLU A 134 -20.89 5.74 0.44
C GLU A 134 -21.18 4.38 -0.22
N PHE A 135 -20.20 3.48 -0.25
CA PHE A 135 -20.43 2.12 -0.76
C PHE A 135 -21.40 1.33 0.13
N ALA A 136 -21.33 1.48 1.45
CA ALA A 136 -22.33 0.88 2.34
C ALA A 136 -23.74 1.40 2.08
N ALA A 137 -23.90 2.71 1.84
CA ALA A 137 -25.19 3.32 1.48
C ALA A 137 -25.70 2.77 0.14
N PHE A 138 -24.84 2.64 -0.86
CA PHE A 138 -25.17 2.04 -2.15
C PHE A 138 -25.62 0.58 -1.99
N VAL A 139 -24.85 -0.24 -1.23
CA VAL A 139 -25.18 -1.66 -1.00
C VAL A 139 -26.52 -1.81 -0.27
N ARG A 140 -26.81 -0.98 0.73
CA ARG A 140 -28.15 -0.97 1.38
C ARG A 140 -29.28 -0.70 0.42
N ALA A 141 -29.09 0.24 -0.49
CA ALA A 141 -30.14 0.67 -1.41
C ALA A 141 -30.35 -0.29 -2.59
N SER A 142 -29.30 -0.91 -3.09
CA SER A 142 -29.31 -1.60 -4.39
C SER A 142 -28.48 -2.88 -4.45
N GLY A 143 -27.75 -3.25 -3.39
CA GLY A 143 -26.78 -4.36 -3.44
C GLY A 143 -27.41 -5.75 -3.42
N GLU A 144 -28.64 -5.90 -2.91
CA GLU A 144 -29.30 -7.21 -2.85
C GLU A 144 -29.48 -7.81 -4.25
N GLY A 145 -29.03 -9.03 -4.45
CA GLY A 145 -29.04 -9.72 -5.75
C GLY A 145 -27.92 -9.36 -6.71
N MET A 146 -27.08 -8.34 -6.42
CA MET A 146 -25.88 -8.04 -7.20
C MET A 146 -24.83 -9.13 -7.02
N SER A 147 -24.11 -9.46 -8.10
CA SER A 147 -22.94 -10.33 -8.05
C SER A 147 -21.72 -9.59 -7.48
N GLU A 148 -20.68 -10.33 -7.08
CA GLU A 148 -19.41 -9.74 -6.67
C GLU A 148 -18.81 -8.86 -7.78
N GLU A 149 -18.95 -9.25 -9.05
CA GLU A 149 -18.48 -8.44 -10.20
C GLU A 149 -19.25 -7.12 -10.31
N GLU A 150 -20.58 -7.12 -10.10
CA GLU A 150 -21.40 -5.91 -10.11
C GLU A 150 -21.08 -5.00 -8.92
N LEU A 151 -20.85 -5.59 -7.74
CA LEU A 151 -20.44 -4.85 -6.54
C LEU A 151 -19.03 -4.28 -6.70
N PHE A 152 -18.10 -5.05 -7.26
CA PHE A 152 -16.74 -4.62 -7.57
C PHE A 152 -16.73 -3.40 -8.50
N PHE A 153 -17.48 -3.48 -9.61
CA PHE A 153 -17.59 -2.36 -10.55
C PHE A 153 -18.11 -1.08 -9.87
N ASN A 154 -19.14 -1.21 -9.02
CA ASN A 154 -19.67 -0.07 -8.29
C ASN A 154 -18.71 0.44 -7.21
N ALA A 155 -17.96 -0.45 -6.55
CA ALA A 155 -16.90 -0.05 -5.63
C ALA A 155 -15.85 0.81 -6.34
N GLU A 156 -15.35 0.37 -7.52
CA GLU A 156 -14.41 1.18 -8.29
C GLU A 156 -14.96 2.58 -8.63
N LEU A 157 -16.22 2.67 -9.07
CA LEU A 157 -16.85 3.96 -9.41
C LEU A 157 -16.95 4.89 -8.19
N ILE A 158 -17.38 4.34 -7.05
CA ILE A 158 -17.56 5.10 -5.80
C ILE A 158 -16.19 5.56 -5.28
N PHE A 159 -15.20 4.67 -5.24
CA PHE A 159 -13.87 4.99 -4.73
C PHE A 159 -13.13 5.98 -5.63
N LYS A 160 -13.31 5.93 -6.95
CA LYS A 160 -12.78 6.92 -7.89
C LYS A 160 -13.45 8.29 -7.78
N LYS A 161 -14.56 8.42 -7.08
CA LYS A 161 -15.27 9.69 -6.85
C LYS A 161 -15.40 10.53 -8.12
N LYS A 162 -16.00 9.96 -9.16
CA LYS A 162 -16.13 10.59 -10.51
C LYS A 162 -14.80 11.03 -11.14
N GLY A 163 -13.69 10.39 -10.80
CA GLY A 163 -12.37 10.70 -11.33
C GLY A 163 -11.54 11.68 -10.50
N GLU A 164 -12.06 12.17 -9.38
CA GLU A 164 -11.30 13.03 -8.46
C GLU A 164 -10.18 12.27 -7.72
N LEU A 165 -10.36 10.95 -7.53
CA LEU A 165 -9.43 10.07 -6.81
C LEU A 165 -8.95 8.93 -7.70
N ALA A 166 -7.70 8.50 -7.51
CA ALA A 166 -7.20 7.24 -8.01
C ALA A 166 -7.34 6.16 -6.94
N LEU A 167 -7.45 4.90 -7.34
CA LEU A 167 -7.42 3.77 -6.42
C LEU A 167 -5.98 3.50 -5.96
N SER A 168 -5.80 3.09 -4.69
CA SER A 168 -4.51 2.58 -4.20
C SER A 168 -4.15 1.26 -4.88
N PHE A 169 -5.16 0.41 -5.07
CA PHE A 169 -5.11 -0.91 -5.71
C PHE A 169 -6.49 -1.29 -6.21
N SER A 170 -6.61 -2.41 -6.94
CA SER A 170 -7.89 -2.95 -7.37
C SER A 170 -8.66 -3.50 -6.17
N PRO A 171 -9.89 -3.05 -5.87
CA PRO A 171 -10.64 -3.48 -4.69
C PRO A 171 -10.83 -4.99 -4.63
N ILE A 172 -10.92 -5.54 -3.42
CA ILE A 172 -11.37 -6.92 -3.18
C ILE A 172 -12.80 -6.84 -2.66
N VAL A 173 -13.72 -7.49 -3.38
CA VAL A 173 -15.13 -7.61 -2.99
C VAL A 173 -15.48 -9.09 -2.98
N ALA A 174 -15.75 -9.64 -1.80
CA ALA A 174 -15.94 -11.07 -1.68
C ALA A 174 -17.11 -11.43 -0.74
N ILE A 175 -17.95 -12.38 -1.17
CA ILE A 175 -19.13 -12.84 -0.45
C ILE A 175 -18.87 -14.24 0.12
N ASN A 176 -19.07 -14.44 1.42
CA ASN A 176 -19.03 -15.72 2.13
C ASN A 176 -17.77 -16.53 1.79
N GLU A 177 -17.91 -17.69 1.09
CA GLU A 177 -16.80 -18.61 0.79
C GLU A 177 -15.73 -18.00 -0.12
N ASN A 178 -16.04 -17.00 -0.94
CA ASN A 178 -15.03 -16.32 -1.74
C ASN A 178 -14.12 -15.45 -0.85
N ALA A 179 -14.65 -14.91 0.24
CA ALA A 179 -13.87 -14.17 1.24
C ALA A 179 -12.82 -15.04 1.96
N ALA A 180 -12.92 -16.37 1.88
CA ALA A 180 -11.88 -17.27 2.38
C ALA A 180 -10.58 -17.24 1.55
N LYS A 181 -10.56 -16.50 0.45
CA LYS A 181 -9.37 -16.24 -0.36
C LYS A 181 -8.88 -14.83 -0.06
N ALA A 182 -7.71 -14.70 0.54
CA ALA A 182 -7.18 -13.40 0.97
C ALA A 182 -7.14 -12.35 -0.16
N HIS A 183 -6.83 -12.78 -1.40
CA HIS A 183 -6.86 -11.96 -2.62
C HIS A 183 -7.93 -12.48 -3.58
N ALA A 184 -9.19 -12.47 -3.13
CA ALA A 184 -10.32 -12.97 -3.90
C ALA A 184 -10.54 -12.14 -5.17
N LEU A 185 -10.71 -12.81 -6.30
CA LEU A 185 -11.25 -12.18 -7.50
C LEU A 185 -12.77 -12.21 -7.44
N PRO A 186 -13.46 -11.15 -7.90
CA PRO A 186 -14.91 -11.08 -7.90
C PRO A 186 -15.52 -12.12 -8.84
N GLY A 187 -16.58 -12.77 -8.41
CA GLY A 187 -17.27 -13.82 -9.15
C GLY A 187 -18.76 -13.56 -9.36
N LYS A 188 -19.49 -14.59 -9.74
CA LYS A 188 -20.92 -14.54 -10.04
C LYS A 188 -21.82 -14.70 -8.82
N LYS A 189 -21.25 -14.93 -7.63
CA LYS A 189 -22.05 -15.09 -6.40
C LYS A 189 -22.82 -13.81 -6.13
N ARG A 190 -24.12 -13.97 -5.81
CA ARG A 190 -25.03 -12.85 -5.58
C ARG A 190 -25.23 -12.60 -4.10
N LEU A 191 -25.17 -11.35 -3.70
CA LEU A 191 -25.38 -10.90 -2.33
C LEU A 191 -26.84 -11.11 -1.89
N ARG A 192 -27.02 -11.72 -0.72
CA ARG A 192 -28.32 -11.98 -0.09
C ARG A 192 -28.28 -11.57 1.38
N ARG A 193 -29.43 -11.24 1.95
CA ARG A 193 -29.53 -10.91 3.37
C ARG A 193 -28.97 -12.04 4.26
N GLY A 194 -28.17 -11.65 5.22
CA GLY A 194 -27.42 -12.56 6.11
C GLY A 194 -26.07 -13.03 5.57
N ASP A 195 -25.71 -12.65 4.35
CA ASP A 195 -24.38 -12.93 3.81
C ASP A 195 -23.31 -12.08 4.51
N LEU A 196 -22.10 -12.61 4.51
CA LEU A 196 -20.90 -11.89 4.86
C LEU A 196 -20.36 -11.21 3.59
N LEU A 197 -20.07 -9.93 3.66
CA LEU A 197 -19.41 -9.15 2.61
C LEU A 197 -18.08 -8.61 3.15
N LEU A 198 -16.98 -8.99 2.51
CA LEU A 198 -15.66 -8.42 2.73
C LEU A 198 -15.38 -7.40 1.62
N LEU A 199 -15.01 -6.20 2.03
CA LEU A 199 -14.48 -5.14 1.16
C LEU A 199 -13.09 -4.77 1.64
N ASP A 200 -12.13 -4.77 0.72
CA ASP A 200 -10.78 -4.26 0.90
C ASP A 200 -10.51 -3.26 -0.22
N ALA A 201 -10.26 -2.01 0.13
CA ALA A 201 -10.14 -0.93 -0.83
C ALA A 201 -9.42 0.30 -0.26
N GLY A 202 -8.79 1.05 -1.14
CA GLY A 202 -8.11 2.28 -0.79
C GLY A 202 -8.07 3.29 -1.92
N VAL A 203 -7.81 4.54 -1.57
CA VAL A 203 -7.68 5.66 -2.51
C VAL A 203 -6.34 6.34 -2.37
N LYS A 204 -5.88 6.99 -3.44
CA LYS A 204 -4.70 7.84 -3.43
C LYS A 204 -5.09 9.30 -3.28
N PHE A 205 -4.44 9.98 -2.35
CA PHE A 205 -4.49 11.43 -2.23
C PHE A 205 -3.06 11.99 -2.31
N ASN A 206 -2.80 12.86 -3.26
CA ASN A 206 -1.43 13.36 -3.55
C ASN A 206 -0.41 12.20 -3.66
N ARG A 207 -0.75 11.15 -4.40
CA ARG A 207 0.03 9.91 -4.59
C ARG A 207 0.17 9.00 -3.37
N TYR A 208 -0.15 9.44 -2.15
CA TYR A 208 -0.13 8.60 -0.96
C TYR A 208 -1.37 7.74 -0.88
N CYS A 209 -1.17 6.47 -0.54
CA CYS A 209 -2.22 5.45 -0.49
C CYS A 209 -2.97 5.48 0.85
N SER A 210 -4.27 5.22 0.82
CA SER A 210 -4.99 4.65 1.95
C SER A 210 -5.20 3.17 1.74
N ASP A 211 -5.44 2.46 2.83
CA ASP A 211 -5.69 1.03 2.86
C ASP A 211 -6.67 0.68 3.97
N ARG A 212 -7.68 -0.12 3.66
CA ARG A 212 -8.67 -0.52 4.65
C ARG A 212 -9.44 -1.75 4.22
N THR A 213 -9.51 -2.74 5.12
CA THR A 213 -10.41 -3.88 4.97
C THR A 213 -11.48 -3.88 6.05
N ARG A 214 -12.71 -4.17 5.65
CA ARG A 214 -13.82 -4.44 6.56
C ARG A 214 -14.59 -5.67 6.09
N THR A 215 -15.03 -6.46 7.08
CA THR A 215 -15.95 -7.56 6.89
C THR A 215 -17.25 -7.21 7.60
N ALA A 216 -18.38 -7.32 6.92
CA ALA A 216 -19.69 -6.92 7.45
C ALA A 216 -20.78 -7.94 7.14
N CYS A 217 -21.83 -7.97 7.97
CA CYS A 217 -23.04 -8.74 7.72
C CYS A 217 -24.02 -7.90 6.87
N PHE A 218 -24.45 -8.44 5.75
CA PHE A 218 -25.43 -7.77 4.90
C PHE A 218 -26.86 -7.94 5.48
N ASP A 219 -27.31 -6.92 6.16
CA ASP A 219 -28.68 -6.80 6.70
C ASP A 219 -29.27 -5.41 6.44
N GLU A 220 -30.40 -5.10 7.07
CA GLU A 220 -31.08 -3.80 6.94
C GLU A 220 -30.26 -2.62 7.49
N ASN A 221 -29.34 -2.88 8.44
CA ASN A 221 -28.48 -1.88 9.07
C ASN A 221 -27.03 -1.93 8.52
N PHE A 222 -26.84 -2.54 7.37
CA PHE A 222 -25.52 -2.78 6.78
C PHE A 222 -24.61 -1.56 6.83
N ASN A 223 -23.43 -1.73 7.41
CA ASN A 223 -22.38 -0.73 7.49
C ASN A 223 -21.02 -1.43 7.65
N PHE A 224 -19.93 -0.70 7.44
CA PHE A 224 -18.57 -1.19 7.63
C PHE A 224 -17.95 -0.75 8.97
N GLY A 225 -18.74 -0.51 9.99
CA GLY A 225 -18.26 -0.31 11.35
C GLY A 225 -17.67 -1.60 11.94
N LYS A 226 -16.88 -1.48 13.01
CA LYS A 226 -16.28 -2.64 13.70
C LYS A 226 -17.26 -3.42 14.60
N GLU A 227 -18.44 -2.88 14.84
CA GLU A 227 -19.49 -3.58 15.61
C GLU A 227 -20.44 -4.28 14.65
N GLN A 228 -20.20 -5.57 14.42
CA GLN A 228 -21.00 -6.40 13.52
C GLN A 228 -21.78 -7.46 14.29
N LYS A 229 -22.95 -7.83 13.76
CA LYS A 229 -23.79 -8.89 14.34
C LYS A 229 -24.16 -9.91 13.26
N PHE A 230 -23.53 -11.07 13.34
CA PHE A 230 -23.83 -12.20 12.47
C PHE A 230 -24.81 -13.15 13.16
N LYS A 231 -25.88 -13.57 12.46
CA LYS A 231 -26.80 -14.59 12.97
C LYS A 231 -26.15 -15.97 13.13
N ASN A 232 -25.14 -16.25 12.31
CA ASN A 232 -24.36 -17.48 12.39
C ASN A 232 -23.31 -17.34 13.52
N ALA A 233 -23.43 -18.19 14.55
CA ALA A 233 -22.56 -18.13 15.72
C ALA A 233 -21.07 -18.29 15.39
N LYS A 234 -20.71 -19.17 14.46
CA LYS A 234 -19.32 -19.37 14.02
C LYS A 234 -18.76 -18.11 13.34
N ARG A 235 -19.57 -17.43 12.51
CA ARG A 235 -19.15 -16.16 11.88
C ARG A 235 -18.92 -15.08 12.94
N GLN A 236 -19.81 -14.98 13.92
CA GLN A 236 -19.65 -14.02 15.01
C GLN A 236 -18.39 -14.29 15.82
N GLU A 237 -18.16 -15.55 16.21
CA GLU A 237 -16.98 -15.96 16.95
C GLU A 237 -15.68 -15.61 16.19
N ILE A 238 -15.56 -15.99 14.92
CA ILE A 238 -14.40 -15.70 14.10
C ILE A 238 -14.21 -14.18 13.91
N TYR A 239 -15.29 -13.43 13.74
CA TYR A 239 -15.24 -11.98 13.63
C TYR A 239 -14.65 -11.33 14.89
N GLU A 240 -15.12 -11.74 16.08
CA GLU A 240 -14.61 -11.21 17.35
C GLU A 240 -13.13 -11.60 17.59
N ILE A 241 -12.73 -12.83 17.21
CA ILE A 241 -11.32 -13.24 17.29
C ILE A 241 -10.44 -12.34 16.40
N VAL A 242 -10.83 -12.05 15.17
CA VAL A 242 -10.06 -11.17 14.28
C VAL A 242 -10.03 -9.74 14.80
N LYS A 243 -11.15 -9.23 15.30
CA LYS A 243 -11.24 -7.89 15.91
C LYS A 243 -10.31 -7.74 17.11
N GLU A 244 -10.31 -8.72 17.99
CA GLU A 244 -9.42 -8.74 19.16
C GLU A 244 -7.95 -8.89 18.76
N ALA A 245 -7.63 -9.77 17.81
CA ALA A 245 -6.28 -9.92 17.29
C ALA A 245 -5.73 -8.60 16.73
N GLN A 246 -6.56 -7.84 16.00
CA GLN A 246 -6.19 -6.53 15.50
C GLN A 246 -5.94 -5.53 16.64
N ALA A 247 -6.84 -5.51 17.63
CA ALA A 247 -6.70 -4.63 18.80
C ALA A 247 -5.40 -4.90 19.57
N LEU A 248 -5.06 -6.18 19.80
CA LEU A 248 -3.83 -6.59 20.45
C LEU A 248 -2.58 -6.18 19.66
N ALA A 249 -2.60 -6.37 18.34
CA ALA A 249 -1.49 -5.95 17.49
C ALA A 249 -1.30 -4.43 17.51
N ILE A 250 -2.38 -3.64 17.41
CA ILE A 250 -2.33 -2.17 17.49
C ILE A 250 -1.81 -1.73 18.87
N ALA A 251 -2.29 -2.33 19.96
CA ALA A 251 -1.84 -2.01 21.32
C ALA A 251 -0.36 -2.35 21.54
N ALA A 252 0.18 -3.32 20.81
CA ALA A 252 1.59 -3.70 20.89
C ALA A 252 2.53 -2.70 20.20
N VAL A 253 2.02 -1.80 19.34
CA VAL A 253 2.83 -0.86 18.57
C VAL A 253 3.41 0.21 19.49
N VAL A 254 4.73 0.16 19.73
CA VAL A 254 5.50 1.20 20.41
C VAL A 254 6.87 1.30 19.76
N PRO A 255 7.53 2.50 19.78
CA PRO A 255 8.90 2.63 19.30
C PRO A 255 9.85 1.67 20.02
N GLY A 256 10.85 1.15 19.31
CA GLY A 256 11.85 0.22 19.84
C GLY A 256 11.50 -1.26 19.71
N LYS A 257 10.21 -1.62 19.54
CA LYS A 257 9.82 -3.00 19.23
C LYS A 257 10.19 -3.39 17.80
N LYS A 258 10.42 -4.67 17.58
CA LYS A 258 10.59 -5.21 16.23
C LYS A 258 9.23 -5.49 15.60
N ALA A 259 9.14 -5.34 14.29
CA ALA A 259 7.92 -5.60 13.51
C ALA A 259 7.35 -7.02 13.76
N ARG A 260 8.20 -8.03 13.96
CA ARG A 260 7.77 -9.40 14.31
C ARG A 260 7.06 -9.51 15.66
N GLU A 261 7.31 -8.60 16.60
CA GLU A 261 6.62 -8.62 17.91
C GLU A 261 5.19 -8.12 17.77
N ILE A 262 4.94 -7.24 16.83
CA ILE A 262 3.60 -6.79 16.48
C ILE A 262 2.83 -7.91 15.76
N ASP A 263 3.48 -8.60 14.80
CA ASP A 263 2.89 -9.79 14.15
C ASP A 263 2.57 -10.88 15.18
N ALA A 264 3.47 -11.15 16.14
CA ALA A 264 3.27 -12.15 17.17
C ALA A 264 2.05 -11.84 18.05
N ALA A 265 1.77 -10.57 18.36
CA ALA A 265 0.62 -10.20 19.19
C ALA A 265 -0.72 -10.65 18.59
N ALA A 266 -0.90 -10.50 17.27
CA ALA A 266 -2.10 -11.00 16.59
C ALA A 266 -2.04 -12.51 16.37
N ARG A 267 -0.91 -12.99 15.86
CA ARG A 267 -0.76 -14.38 15.41
C ARG A 267 -0.84 -15.40 16.54
N ASP A 268 -0.15 -15.13 17.65
CA ASP A 268 -0.14 -16.03 18.79
C ASP A 268 -1.53 -16.09 19.45
N PHE A 269 -2.24 -14.96 19.50
CA PHE A 269 -3.62 -14.92 19.94
C PHE A 269 -4.53 -15.79 19.06
N ILE A 270 -4.47 -15.65 17.74
CA ILE A 270 -5.25 -16.49 16.80
C ILE A 270 -4.86 -17.97 16.93
N ALA A 271 -3.56 -18.26 17.08
CA ALA A 271 -3.08 -19.62 17.24
C ALA A 271 -3.58 -20.27 18.56
N ALA A 272 -3.66 -19.50 19.65
CA ALA A 272 -4.20 -19.95 20.93
C ALA A 272 -5.70 -20.33 20.84
N GLN A 273 -6.43 -19.80 19.85
CA GLN A 273 -7.81 -20.20 19.54
C GLN A 273 -7.89 -21.46 18.64
N GLY A 274 -6.75 -22.12 18.34
CA GLY A 274 -6.69 -23.26 17.43
C GLY A 274 -6.80 -22.92 15.94
N LEU A 275 -6.66 -21.64 15.57
CA LEU A 275 -6.88 -21.12 14.22
C LEU A 275 -5.58 -20.63 13.54
N GLY A 276 -4.41 -21.01 14.05
CA GLY A 276 -3.13 -20.53 13.56
C GLY A 276 -2.87 -20.77 12.07
N GLU A 277 -3.31 -21.93 11.55
CA GLU A 277 -3.17 -22.27 10.12
C GLU A 277 -4.12 -21.46 9.21
N ALA A 278 -5.19 -20.91 9.77
CA ALA A 278 -6.15 -20.09 9.04
C ALA A 278 -5.70 -18.63 8.88
N PHE A 279 -4.58 -18.23 9.51
CA PHE A 279 -3.93 -16.92 9.33
C PHE A 279 -2.55 -17.10 8.70
N PHE A 280 -2.48 -17.04 7.38
CA PHE A 280 -1.30 -17.45 6.59
C PHE A 280 -0.51 -16.30 5.95
N HIS A 281 -0.96 -15.04 6.07
CA HIS A 281 -0.23 -13.88 5.55
C HIS A 281 0.41 -13.03 6.67
N SER A 282 1.09 -11.96 6.32
CA SER A 282 1.67 -10.99 7.25
C SER A 282 0.57 -10.22 7.98
N THR A 283 0.84 -9.78 9.21
CA THR A 283 -0.09 -8.90 9.94
C THR A 283 -0.21 -7.52 9.32
N GLY A 284 0.75 -7.12 8.45
CA GLY A 284 0.68 -5.85 7.75
C GLY A 284 1.95 -5.51 6.99
N HIS A 285 1.92 -4.35 6.35
CA HIS A 285 2.98 -3.78 5.53
C HIS A 285 3.00 -2.26 5.62
N GLY A 286 4.13 -1.64 5.32
CA GLY A 286 4.23 -0.20 5.21
C GLY A 286 3.28 0.35 4.13
N VAL A 287 2.73 1.53 4.40
CA VAL A 287 1.86 2.26 3.49
C VAL A 287 2.42 3.67 3.30
N GLY A 288 2.51 4.11 2.06
CA GLY A 288 3.03 5.43 1.70
C GLY A 288 2.66 5.81 0.28
N VAL A 289 3.65 6.20 -0.53
CA VAL A 289 3.46 6.39 -1.97
C VAL A 289 3.32 5.05 -2.70
N ASP A 290 3.94 3.98 -2.18
CA ASP A 290 3.60 2.60 -2.53
C ASP A 290 2.51 2.09 -1.61
N ILE A 291 1.61 1.25 -2.14
CA ILE A 291 0.64 0.55 -1.30
C ILE A 291 1.34 -0.49 -0.40
N HIS A 292 2.33 -1.19 -0.92
CA HIS A 292 3.17 -2.10 -0.16
C HIS A 292 4.61 -1.57 -0.12
N GLU A 293 5.05 -1.12 1.04
CA GLU A 293 6.44 -0.72 1.27
C GLU A 293 6.94 -1.19 2.64
N LEU A 294 8.16 -0.83 3.02
CA LEU A 294 8.70 -1.11 4.35
C LEU A 294 8.02 -0.23 5.44
N PRO A 295 7.84 -0.78 6.67
CA PRO A 295 8.26 -2.10 7.16
C PRO A 295 7.24 -3.21 6.86
N PHE A 296 7.68 -4.46 6.77
CA PHE A 296 6.77 -5.61 6.78
C PHE A 296 6.53 -6.10 8.21
N ILE A 297 5.27 -6.13 8.62
CA ILE A 297 4.83 -6.62 9.94
C ILE A 297 4.53 -8.11 9.82
N SER A 298 5.56 -8.94 10.01
CA SER A 298 5.51 -10.38 9.72
C SER A 298 6.38 -11.18 10.70
N LYS A 299 6.22 -12.51 10.71
CA LYS A 299 7.04 -13.44 11.51
C LYS A 299 8.56 -13.20 11.40
N ARG A 300 9.03 -12.68 10.28
CA ARG A 300 10.45 -12.41 9.97
C ARG A 300 10.81 -10.92 10.01
N GLY A 301 9.90 -10.06 10.44
CA GLY A 301 10.10 -8.60 10.46
C GLY A 301 11.12 -8.19 11.52
N ASP A 302 12.35 -7.91 11.11
CA ASP A 302 13.42 -7.46 12.02
C ASP A 302 13.56 -5.94 12.13
N THR A 303 12.75 -5.18 11.38
CA THR A 303 12.73 -3.72 11.46
C THR A 303 12.34 -3.28 12.86
N VAL A 304 13.18 -2.45 13.48
CA VAL A 304 12.87 -1.81 14.76
C VAL A 304 11.98 -0.60 14.48
N LEU A 305 10.80 -0.57 15.08
CA LEU A 305 9.82 0.49 14.91
C LEU A 305 10.36 1.83 15.43
N LYS A 306 10.10 2.88 14.67
CA LYS A 306 10.45 4.27 15.01
C LYS A 306 9.20 5.12 14.84
N GLU A 307 9.13 6.21 15.61
CA GLU A 307 8.12 7.22 15.43
C GLU A 307 8.09 7.73 13.97
N GLY A 308 6.89 7.95 13.43
CA GLY A 308 6.66 8.32 12.04
C GLY A 308 6.62 7.15 11.06
N MET A 309 6.87 5.90 11.47
CA MET A 309 6.59 4.75 10.61
C MET A 309 5.08 4.53 10.47
N VAL A 310 4.63 4.24 9.24
CA VAL A 310 3.22 4.02 8.90
C VAL A 310 3.07 2.66 8.25
N PHE A 311 2.11 1.86 8.73
CA PHE A 311 1.86 0.51 8.22
C PHE A 311 0.43 0.03 8.51
N SER A 312 -0.04 -0.97 7.74
CA SER A 312 -1.33 -1.64 7.99
C SER A 312 -1.25 -2.62 9.16
N VAL A 313 -2.39 -2.81 9.84
CA VAL A 313 -2.60 -3.91 10.81
C VAL A 313 -3.87 -4.62 10.41
N GLU A 314 -3.73 -5.79 9.79
CA GLU A 314 -4.77 -6.47 9.01
C GLU A 314 -4.88 -7.99 9.28
N PRO A 315 -4.91 -8.47 10.52
CA PRO A 315 -5.06 -9.89 10.73
C PRO A 315 -6.35 -10.41 10.09
N GLY A 316 -6.31 -11.65 9.62
CA GLY A 316 -7.46 -12.32 9.02
C GLY A 316 -7.49 -13.80 9.31
N ILE A 317 -8.69 -14.38 9.32
CA ILE A 317 -8.94 -15.81 9.44
C ILE A 317 -9.74 -16.25 8.22
N TYR A 318 -9.23 -17.25 7.52
CA TYR A 318 -9.77 -17.74 6.26
C TYR A 318 -10.08 -19.22 6.37
N LEU A 319 -11.37 -19.59 6.27
CA LEU A 319 -11.87 -20.95 6.38
C LEU A 319 -12.29 -21.44 4.98
N PRO A 320 -11.45 -22.25 4.29
CA PRO A 320 -11.73 -22.65 2.91
C PRO A 320 -13.09 -23.32 2.76
N GLY A 321 -13.87 -22.88 1.77
CA GLY A 321 -15.22 -23.39 1.49
C GLY A 321 -16.31 -22.84 2.43
N GLU A 322 -15.96 -22.04 3.42
CA GLU A 322 -16.91 -21.46 4.36
C GLU A 322 -16.98 -19.93 4.25
N PHE A 323 -15.97 -19.21 4.75
CA PHE A 323 -15.88 -17.74 4.71
C PHE A 323 -14.49 -17.26 5.18
N GLY A 324 -14.22 -15.99 4.97
CA GLY A 324 -13.05 -15.30 5.54
C GLY A 324 -13.45 -13.99 6.21
N VAL A 325 -12.67 -13.58 7.20
CA VAL A 325 -12.78 -12.31 7.90
C VAL A 325 -11.43 -11.64 7.93
N ARG A 326 -11.35 -10.37 7.52
CA ARG A 326 -10.21 -9.47 7.71
C ARG A 326 -10.71 -8.13 8.22
N ILE A 327 -10.00 -7.56 9.18
CA ILE A 327 -10.23 -6.21 9.69
C ILE A 327 -8.89 -5.50 9.68
N GLU A 328 -8.85 -4.36 9.02
CA GLU A 328 -7.62 -3.62 8.77
C GLU A 328 -7.76 -2.13 9.06
N ASP A 329 -6.76 -1.56 9.67
CA ASP A 329 -6.52 -0.12 9.71
C ASP A 329 -5.04 0.16 9.48
N VAL A 330 -4.76 1.33 8.92
CA VAL A 330 -3.40 1.89 8.85
C VAL A 330 -3.12 2.66 10.12
N VAL A 331 -1.93 2.45 10.67
CA VAL A 331 -1.48 3.14 11.90
C VAL A 331 -0.18 3.89 11.66
N VAL A 332 0.02 4.99 12.39
CA VAL A 332 1.32 5.65 12.52
C VAL A 332 1.88 5.43 13.91
N VAL A 333 3.15 5.07 13.98
CA VAL A 333 3.88 4.94 15.26
C VAL A 333 4.10 6.33 15.86
N ARG A 334 3.66 6.52 17.11
CA ARG A 334 3.86 7.72 17.90
C ARG A 334 4.70 7.40 19.14
N GLU A 335 5.15 8.42 19.84
CA GLU A 335 6.00 8.29 21.05
C GLU A 335 5.49 7.24 22.04
N ASN A 336 4.18 7.21 22.30
CA ASN A 336 3.55 6.38 23.33
C ASN A 336 2.63 5.27 22.78
N GLY A 337 2.70 4.95 21.49
CA GLY A 337 1.84 3.91 20.91
C GLY A 337 1.55 4.10 19.43
N ALA A 338 0.38 3.60 19.00
CA ALA A 338 -0.14 3.77 17.65
C ALA A 338 -1.26 4.80 17.59
N GLU A 339 -1.25 5.63 16.56
CA GLU A 339 -2.39 6.45 16.15
C GLU A 339 -3.01 5.81 14.90
N ILE A 340 -4.31 5.49 14.94
CA ILE A 340 -5.06 4.97 13.78
C ILE A 340 -5.37 6.16 12.86
N LEU A 341 -5.13 5.99 11.55
CA LEU A 341 -5.37 7.01 10.54
C LEU A 341 -6.80 6.99 10.00
#